data_860240d9c49b8b711f866a03c4fff961
#
_entry.id   860240d9c49b8b711f866a03c4fff961
#
_cell.length_a   1.000
_cell.length_b   1.000
_cell.length_c   1.000
_cell.angle_alpha   90.00
_cell.angle_beta   90.00
_cell.angle_gamma   90.00
#
_symmetry.space_group_name_H-M   'P 1'
#
loop_
_entity.id
_entity.type
_entity.pdbx_description
1 polymer ?
#
loop_
_entity_poly.entity_id
_entity_poly.type
_entity_poly.pdbx_seq_one_letter_code
_entity_poly.pdbx_strand_id
1 'polypeptide(L)'
;LAAAVAAISFASPAQAVTDIMWWHAMSGELGRQLEKLAADFNASQSEYRIVPGYKGNYTETVTAAIFAFRSRSQPAIVQVNEIATGTMMAARGAIYPVFELMRDQAEAFSPAAYLPAVTGYYADVAGNMLSFPFNASTPILYYNKNMFRSAGLDPEISPKTWPEVGAAAKRLRASGAVCGFTTSWPSWINVENFSAFHNLPISTKANGFDGLDAVLTFNKPAVVRHIAQLVEWQATKMFDYSGRATSAEPRFQNGECAIFIGSSATRADIRANSKFEVGYGMLPYWPDVQGAPQNTIIGGATLWVLRDRPRDEYKGVAKFFSFLSKPEIQAAWHQNTGYLPVTRAAFDLTREQGFYDRNPGAAISIEQVTLKPPTENSKGVRLGSFVLIRGVIEEELEQAFSGKKSAQAALDSAVERGNRLLRQFERANPDR
;
A
#
# COMPACT_ATOMS: atom_id res chain seq x y z
N LEU A 1 -23.36 72.91 18.63
CA LEU A 1 -23.63 71.52 19.05
C LEU A 1 -23.23 70.57 17.94
N ALA A 2 -22.01 69.99 18.00
CA ALA A 2 -21.57 68.93 17.11
C ALA A 2 -21.86 67.56 17.74
N ALA A 3 -22.70 66.76 17.12
CA ALA A 3 -22.97 65.41 17.53
C ALA A 3 -21.87 64.47 16.99
N ALA A 4 -21.06 63.89 17.87
CA ALA A 4 -20.15 62.81 17.52
C ALA A 4 -20.91 61.49 17.42
N VAL A 5 -20.96 60.92 16.21
CA VAL A 5 -21.47 59.58 15.97
C VAL A 5 -20.35 58.59 16.25
N ALA A 6 -20.43 57.87 17.33
CA ALA A 6 -19.54 56.76 17.65
C ALA A 6 -19.90 55.54 16.78
N ALA A 7 -19.02 55.17 15.84
CA ALA A 7 -19.14 53.92 15.09
C ALA A 7 -18.75 52.74 15.98
N ILE A 8 -19.75 51.97 16.41
CA ILE A 8 -19.54 50.69 17.11
C ILE A 8 -19.12 49.65 16.08
N SER A 9 -17.83 49.33 16.00
CA SER A 9 -17.31 48.19 15.23
C SER A 9 -17.68 46.91 15.97
N PHE A 10 -18.65 46.16 15.43
CA PHE A 10 -18.91 44.79 15.86
C PHE A 10 -17.79 43.91 15.36
N ALA A 11 -16.83 43.55 16.21
CA ALA A 11 -15.90 42.48 15.95
C ALA A 11 -16.73 41.17 15.88
N SER A 12 -16.82 40.56 14.70
CA SER A 12 -17.35 39.20 14.58
C SER A 12 -16.52 38.28 15.47
N PRO A 13 -17.14 37.40 16.27
CA PRO A 13 -16.39 36.45 17.05
C PRO A 13 -15.53 35.60 16.11
N ALA A 14 -14.24 35.53 16.37
CA ALA A 14 -13.37 34.64 15.65
C ALA A 14 -13.91 33.21 15.84
N GLN A 15 -14.38 32.59 14.76
CA GLN A 15 -14.87 31.22 14.80
C GLN A 15 -13.70 30.33 15.23
N ALA A 16 -13.92 29.52 16.28
CA ALA A 16 -12.88 28.62 16.78
C ALA A 16 -12.55 27.59 15.69
N VAL A 17 -11.25 27.40 15.44
CA VAL A 17 -10.78 26.40 14.47
C VAL A 17 -11.21 25.01 14.91
N THR A 18 -11.82 24.24 14.01
CA THR A 18 -12.24 22.87 14.28
C THR A 18 -11.09 21.90 14.03
N ASP A 19 -10.65 21.20 15.08
CA ASP A 19 -9.61 20.18 15.00
C ASP A 19 -10.17 18.85 14.46
N ILE A 20 -9.48 18.26 13.50
CA ILE A 20 -9.85 17.00 12.86
C ILE A 20 -8.70 16.02 13.05
N MET A 21 -8.90 15.01 13.88
CA MET A 21 -7.91 13.98 14.14
C MET A 21 -7.80 13.02 12.97
N TRP A 22 -6.58 12.84 12.46
CA TRP A 22 -6.22 11.88 11.43
C TRP A 22 -5.19 10.89 11.93
N TRP A 23 -5.61 9.64 12.19
CA TRP A 23 -4.69 8.58 12.61
C TRP A 23 -4.07 7.86 11.41
N HIS A 24 -2.74 7.68 11.46
CA HIS A 24 -1.97 7.14 10.35
C HIS A 24 -0.85 6.20 10.80
N ALA A 25 -0.32 5.43 9.83
CA ALA A 25 0.73 4.43 10.02
C ALA A 25 2.05 4.80 9.32
N MET A 26 2.24 6.06 8.90
CA MET A 26 3.42 6.48 8.17
C MET A 26 4.50 6.99 9.11
N SER A 27 5.72 6.49 8.92
CA SER A 27 6.94 6.89 9.64
C SER A 27 8.03 7.34 8.65
N GLY A 28 9.20 7.72 9.13
CA GLY A 28 10.33 8.10 8.29
C GLY A 28 10.02 9.27 7.34
N GLU A 29 10.52 9.20 6.13
CA GLU A 29 10.27 10.23 5.10
C GLU A 29 8.78 10.33 4.75
N LEU A 30 8.08 9.21 4.66
CA LEU A 30 6.63 9.20 4.38
C LEU A 30 5.83 9.92 5.47
N GLY A 31 6.22 9.77 6.74
CA GLY A 31 5.62 10.51 7.86
C GLY A 31 5.84 12.01 7.72
N ARG A 32 7.05 12.46 7.39
CA ARG A 32 7.36 13.88 7.16
C ARG A 32 6.54 14.47 6.00
N GLN A 33 6.40 13.73 4.90
CA GLN A 33 5.58 14.17 3.76
C GLN A 33 4.09 14.25 4.13
N LEU A 34 3.58 13.34 4.96
CA LEU A 34 2.20 13.38 5.46
C LEU A 34 1.96 14.58 6.37
N GLU A 35 2.87 14.85 7.30
CA GLU A 35 2.80 16.03 8.18
C GLU A 35 2.83 17.34 7.38
N LYS A 36 3.69 17.41 6.35
CA LYS A 36 3.73 18.54 5.42
C LYS A 36 2.39 18.72 4.70
N LEU A 37 1.79 17.64 4.22
CA LEU A 37 0.50 17.67 3.53
C LEU A 37 -0.62 18.22 4.43
N ALA A 38 -0.66 17.81 5.69
CA ALA A 38 -1.59 18.36 6.68
C ALA A 38 -1.30 19.85 6.97
N ALA A 39 -0.04 20.23 7.10
CA ALA A 39 0.36 21.63 7.28
C ALA A 39 -0.02 22.52 6.08
N ASP A 40 0.16 22.04 4.85
CA ASP A 40 -0.22 22.75 3.64
C ASP A 40 -1.74 23.00 3.59
N PHE A 41 -2.57 22.00 3.95
CA PHE A 41 -4.01 22.20 4.09
C PHE A 41 -4.33 23.23 5.18
N ASN A 42 -3.73 23.09 6.35
CA ASN A 42 -3.98 23.98 7.48
C ASN A 42 -3.60 25.44 7.17
N ALA A 43 -2.56 25.66 6.34
CA ALA A 43 -2.16 26.99 5.89
C ALA A 43 -3.06 27.57 4.79
N SER A 44 -3.82 26.73 4.08
CA SER A 44 -4.64 27.16 2.94
C SER A 44 -6.01 27.76 3.33
N GLN A 45 -6.41 27.62 4.58
CA GLN A 45 -7.70 28.10 5.13
C GLN A 45 -7.61 28.25 6.66
N SER A 46 -8.62 28.82 7.32
CA SER A 46 -8.60 29.14 8.76
C SER A 46 -9.72 28.48 9.57
N GLU A 47 -10.59 27.68 8.95
CA GLU A 47 -11.77 27.12 9.62
C GLU A 47 -11.49 25.75 10.25
N TYR A 48 -10.59 24.96 9.66
CA TYR A 48 -10.30 23.58 10.03
C TYR A 48 -8.81 23.36 10.22
N ARG A 49 -8.47 22.46 11.13
CA ARG A 49 -7.08 22.04 11.34
C ARG A 49 -6.99 20.51 11.34
N ILE A 50 -6.29 19.92 10.37
CA ILE A 50 -5.93 18.51 10.39
C ILE A 50 -4.83 18.30 11.42
N VAL A 51 -5.05 17.35 12.33
CA VAL A 51 -4.10 16.97 13.39
C VAL A 51 -3.68 15.51 13.16
N PRO A 52 -2.53 15.28 12.48
CA PRO A 52 -2.01 13.93 12.27
C PRO A 52 -1.61 13.28 13.59
N GLY A 53 -1.90 11.99 13.73
CA GLY A 53 -1.51 11.18 14.89
C GLY A 53 -0.95 9.83 14.44
N TYR A 54 0.36 9.64 14.55
CA TYR A 54 1.00 8.36 14.28
C TYR A 54 0.57 7.31 15.30
N LYS A 55 0.15 6.12 14.84
CA LYS A 55 -0.36 5.03 15.69
C LYS A 55 0.39 3.71 15.50
N GLY A 56 1.65 3.79 15.09
CA GLY A 56 2.45 2.60 14.77
C GLY A 56 2.23 2.12 13.34
N ASN A 57 2.43 0.82 13.09
CA ASN A 57 2.20 0.24 11.77
C ASN A 57 0.70 0.13 11.42
N TYR A 58 0.37 -0.34 10.23
CA TYR A 58 -1.02 -0.45 9.78
C TYR A 58 -1.90 -1.32 10.68
N THR A 59 -1.38 -2.44 11.16
CA THR A 59 -2.13 -3.34 12.07
C THR A 59 -2.40 -2.67 13.41
N GLU A 60 -1.42 -1.98 13.97
CA GLU A 60 -1.56 -1.21 15.22
C GLU A 60 -2.55 -0.06 15.06
N THR A 61 -2.49 0.66 13.94
CA THR A 61 -3.40 1.77 13.64
C THR A 61 -4.86 1.31 13.55
N VAL A 62 -5.14 0.22 12.82
CA VAL A 62 -6.49 -0.35 12.71
C VAL A 62 -6.98 -0.87 14.06
N THR A 63 -6.11 -1.56 14.80
CA THR A 63 -6.43 -2.08 16.14
C THR A 63 -6.78 -0.94 17.10
N ALA A 64 -5.97 0.12 17.12
CA ALA A 64 -6.23 1.32 17.93
C ALA A 64 -7.57 1.98 17.54
N ALA A 65 -7.88 2.07 16.23
CA ALA A 65 -9.15 2.64 15.77
C ALA A 65 -10.37 1.82 16.21
N ILE A 66 -10.28 0.48 16.21
CA ILE A 66 -11.34 -0.41 16.69
C ILE A 66 -11.60 -0.19 18.18
N PHE A 67 -10.55 -0.14 19.01
CA PHE A 67 -10.68 0.12 20.44
C PHE A 67 -11.25 1.51 20.72
N ALA A 68 -10.76 2.53 20.01
CA ALA A 68 -11.23 3.90 20.16
C ALA A 68 -12.70 4.05 19.76
N PHE A 69 -13.15 3.37 18.70
CA PHE A 69 -14.56 3.38 18.30
C PHE A 69 -15.46 2.79 19.38
N ARG A 70 -15.06 1.68 20.00
CA ARG A 70 -15.80 1.06 21.12
C ARG A 70 -15.88 1.95 22.36
N SER A 71 -14.86 2.76 22.62
CA SER A 71 -14.80 3.73 23.73
C SER A 71 -15.30 5.12 23.36
N ARG A 72 -15.83 5.33 22.16
CA ARG A 72 -16.30 6.62 21.63
C ARG A 72 -15.24 7.73 21.63
N SER A 73 -13.98 7.34 21.40
CA SER A 73 -12.81 8.24 21.33
C SER A 73 -12.08 8.15 19.97
N GLN A 74 -12.77 7.65 18.96
CA GLN A 74 -12.22 7.45 17.61
C GLN A 74 -11.85 8.79 16.94
N PRO A 75 -10.86 8.79 16.02
CA PRO A 75 -10.57 9.94 15.15
C PRO A 75 -11.68 10.11 14.11
N ALA A 76 -11.72 11.26 13.44
CA ALA A 76 -12.58 11.45 12.28
C ALA A 76 -12.07 10.66 11.07
N ILE A 77 -10.75 10.63 10.88
CA ILE A 77 -10.09 9.95 9.74
C ILE A 77 -9.11 8.91 10.28
N VAL A 78 -9.16 7.70 9.70
CA VAL A 78 -8.17 6.65 9.93
C VAL A 78 -7.61 6.12 8.61
N GLN A 79 -6.28 6.03 8.53
CA GLN A 79 -5.59 5.39 7.42
C GLN A 79 -5.58 3.88 7.62
N VAL A 80 -6.15 3.16 6.66
CA VAL A 80 -6.29 1.70 6.71
C VAL A 80 -5.71 1.09 5.44
N ASN A 81 -4.85 0.09 5.61
CA ASN A 81 -4.24 -0.59 4.49
C ASN A 81 -5.25 -1.45 3.69
N GLU A 82 -4.89 -1.77 2.47
CA GLU A 82 -5.73 -2.43 1.48
C GLU A 82 -6.32 -3.76 1.97
N ILE A 83 -5.56 -4.55 2.72
CA ILE A 83 -6.01 -5.86 3.21
C ILE A 83 -7.12 -5.80 4.26
N ALA A 84 -7.28 -4.66 4.93
CA ALA A 84 -8.38 -4.48 5.87
C ALA A 84 -9.69 -4.05 5.18
N THR A 85 -9.68 -3.78 3.87
CA THR A 85 -10.84 -3.29 3.13
C THR A 85 -12.07 -4.18 3.33
N GLY A 86 -11.95 -5.50 3.19
CA GLY A 86 -13.07 -6.43 3.41
C GLY A 86 -13.64 -6.36 4.83
N THR A 87 -12.78 -6.18 5.84
CA THR A 87 -13.18 -6.02 7.24
C THR A 87 -13.85 -4.66 7.48
N MET A 88 -13.29 -3.58 6.93
CA MET A 88 -13.88 -2.24 7.05
C MET A 88 -15.24 -2.15 6.36
N MET A 89 -15.40 -2.77 5.19
CA MET A 89 -16.69 -2.83 4.50
C MET A 89 -17.76 -3.57 5.32
N ALA A 90 -17.39 -4.50 6.18
CA ALA A 90 -18.33 -5.19 7.09
C ALA A 90 -18.74 -4.32 8.28
N ALA A 91 -17.95 -3.34 8.67
CA ALA A 91 -18.21 -2.47 9.83
C ALA A 91 -19.16 -1.30 9.47
N ARG A 92 -20.29 -1.57 8.83
CA ARG A 92 -21.22 -0.55 8.27
C ARG A 92 -21.68 0.51 9.28
N GLY A 93 -21.92 0.12 10.53
CA GLY A 93 -22.33 1.03 11.60
C GLY A 93 -21.23 1.98 12.09
N ALA A 94 -19.94 1.66 11.81
CA ALA A 94 -18.80 2.43 12.26
C ALA A 94 -18.28 3.41 11.20
N ILE A 95 -18.66 3.23 9.92
CA ILE A 95 -18.08 3.93 8.79
C ILE A 95 -19.08 4.91 8.19
N TYR A 96 -18.61 6.12 7.90
CA TYR A 96 -19.31 7.06 7.04
C TYR A 96 -18.72 6.91 5.61
N PRO A 97 -19.43 6.30 4.66
CA PRO A 97 -18.94 6.12 3.30
C PRO A 97 -18.55 7.44 2.65
N VAL A 98 -17.40 7.48 2.00
CA VAL A 98 -16.86 8.74 1.45
C VAL A 98 -17.79 9.32 0.38
N PHE A 99 -18.42 8.49 -0.45
CA PHE A 99 -19.36 8.99 -1.46
C PHE A 99 -20.59 9.68 -0.83
N GLU A 100 -21.07 9.18 0.33
CA GLU A 100 -22.14 9.82 1.10
C GLU A 100 -21.65 11.11 1.75
N LEU A 101 -20.50 11.08 2.43
CA LEU A 101 -19.89 12.24 3.08
C LEU A 101 -19.74 13.40 2.09
N MET A 102 -19.11 13.17 0.94
CA MET A 102 -18.83 14.21 -0.04
C MET A 102 -20.14 14.80 -0.62
N ARG A 103 -21.13 13.96 -0.92
CA ARG A 103 -22.46 14.38 -1.33
C ARG A 103 -23.14 15.23 -0.26
N ASP A 104 -23.16 14.77 0.99
CA ASP A 104 -23.88 15.41 2.10
C ASP A 104 -23.23 16.75 2.51
N GLN A 105 -21.93 16.91 2.22
CA GLN A 105 -21.21 18.19 2.41
C GLN A 105 -21.12 19.04 1.14
N ALA A 106 -21.80 18.63 0.04
CA ALA A 106 -21.81 19.33 -1.24
C ALA A 106 -20.41 19.55 -1.85
N GLU A 107 -19.48 18.61 -1.61
CA GLU A 107 -18.14 18.60 -2.19
C GLU A 107 -18.09 17.70 -3.42
N ALA A 108 -17.40 18.16 -4.48
CA ALA A 108 -17.24 17.38 -5.69
C ALA A 108 -16.35 16.14 -5.46
N PHE A 109 -16.83 14.97 -5.83
CA PHE A 109 -16.07 13.72 -5.76
C PHE A 109 -16.48 12.80 -6.92
N SER A 110 -15.51 12.44 -7.76
CA SER A 110 -15.75 11.59 -8.93
C SER A 110 -14.88 10.32 -8.86
N PRO A 111 -15.45 9.14 -8.63
CA PRO A 111 -14.72 7.88 -8.72
C PRO A 111 -14.03 7.67 -10.07
N ALA A 112 -14.62 8.17 -11.17
CA ALA A 112 -14.06 8.04 -12.52
C ALA A 112 -12.74 8.79 -12.74
N ALA A 113 -12.38 9.72 -11.86
CA ALA A 113 -11.07 10.40 -11.89
C ALA A 113 -9.92 9.50 -11.48
N TYR A 114 -10.20 8.45 -10.70
CA TYR A 114 -9.19 7.55 -10.14
C TYR A 114 -8.87 6.40 -11.09
N LEU A 115 -7.67 5.84 -10.93
CA LEU A 115 -7.25 4.68 -11.72
C LEU A 115 -8.14 3.46 -11.42
N PRO A 116 -8.51 2.63 -12.42
CA PRO A 116 -9.37 1.46 -12.22
C PRO A 116 -8.84 0.45 -11.18
N ALA A 117 -7.52 0.27 -11.09
CA ALA A 117 -6.89 -0.58 -10.07
C ALA A 117 -7.15 -0.08 -8.63
N VAL A 118 -7.39 1.23 -8.46
CA VAL A 118 -7.70 1.85 -7.17
C VAL A 118 -9.19 1.78 -6.88
N THR A 119 -10.03 2.22 -7.82
CA THR A 119 -11.49 2.21 -7.63
C THR A 119 -12.05 0.80 -7.48
N GLY A 120 -11.59 -0.14 -8.30
CA GLY A 120 -12.02 -1.54 -8.23
C GLY A 120 -11.74 -2.19 -6.88
N TYR A 121 -10.71 -1.74 -6.18
CA TYR A 121 -10.35 -2.27 -4.86
C TYR A 121 -11.24 -1.73 -3.73
N TYR A 122 -11.59 -0.42 -3.76
CA TYR A 122 -12.20 0.30 -2.64
C TYR A 122 -13.67 0.66 -2.82
N ALA A 123 -14.25 0.39 -3.99
CA ALA A 123 -15.67 0.61 -4.24
C ALA A 123 -16.53 -0.59 -3.85
N ASP A 124 -17.80 -0.33 -3.53
CA ASP A 124 -18.81 -1.37 -3.40
C ASP A 124 -19.20 -1.97 -4.78
N VAL A 125 -20.14 -2.90 -4.78
CA VAL A 125 -20.64 -3.54 -6.02
C VAL A 125 -21.37 -2.59 -6.96
N ALA A 126 -21.84 -1.44 -6.46
CA ALA A 126 -22.47 -0.37 -7.25
C ALA A 126 -21.47 0.65 -7.77
N GLY A 127 -20.18 0.50 -7.45
CA GLY A 127 -19.11 1.43 -7.84
C GLY A 127 -18.95 2.64 -6.92
N ASN A 128 -19.63 2.66 -5.77
CA ASN A 128 -19.54 3.76 -4.81
C ASN A 128 -18.27 3.63 -3.96
N MET A 129 -17.46 4.67 -3.87
CA MET A 129 -16.23 4.69 -3.06
C MET A 129 -16.55 4.78 -1.57
N LEU A 130 -16.20 3.75 -0.81
CA LEU A 130 -16.45 3.69 0.64
C LEU A 130 -15.36 4.39 1.45
N SER A 131 -14.15 4.48 0.90
CA SER A 131 -13.00 5.17 1.49
C SER A 131 -12.37 6.10 0.46
N PHE A 132 -11.60 7.08 0.93
CA PHE A 132 -10.89 8.02 0.08
C PHE A 132 -9.53 7.43 -0.34
N PRO A 133 -9.25 7.25 -1.65
CA PRO A 133 -7.96 6.77 -2.11
C PRO A 133 -6.84 7.75 -1.74
N PHE A 134 -5.81 7.27 -1.08
CA PHE A 134 -4.77 8.15 -0.58
C PHE A 134 -3.37 7.73 -1.08
N ASN A 135 -2.90 6.57 -0.69
CA ASN A 135 -1.58 6.09 -1.07
C ASN A 135 -1.68 4.66 -1.60
N ALA A 136 -1.29 4.48 -2.84
CA ALA A 136 -1.21 3.19 -3.49
C ALA A 136 0.22 2.94 -3.99
N SER A 137 0.71 1.71 -3.87
CA SER A 137 2.03 1.30 -4.33
C SER A 137 1.96 -0.07 -5.01
N THR A 138 3.02 -0.44 -5.72
CA THR A 138 3.24 -1.81 -6.19
C THR A 138 4.64 -2.26 -5.78
N PRO A 139 4.90 -3.58 -5.64
CA PRO A 139 6.27 -4.04 -5.41
C PRO A 139 7.09 -3.84 -6.69
N ILE A 140 8.28 -3.26 -6.53
CA ILE A 140 9.26 -3.12 -7.62
C ILE A 140 10.61 -3.64 -7.17
N LEU A 141 11.50 -3.89 -8.13
CA LEU A 141 12.86 -4.29 -7.89
C LEU A 141 13.78 -3.07 -7.85
N TYR A 142 14.60 -2.96 -6.83
CA TYR A 142 15.69 -2.00 -6.68
C TYR A 142 17.01 -2.76 -6.71
N TYR A 143 18.05 -2.18 -7.30
CA TYR A 143 19.37 -2.79 -7.26
C TYR A 143 20.50 -1.77 -7.17
N ASN A 144 21.59 -2.16 -6.51
CA ASN A 144 22.79 -1.36 -6.35
C ASN A 144 23.66 -1.48 -7.62
N LYS A 145 23.63 -0.44 -8.47
CA LYS A 145 24.39 -0.42 -9.73
C LYS A 145 25.91 -0.54 -9.51
N ASN A 146 26.43 -0.02 -8.40
CA ASN A 146 27.87 -0.11 -8.10
C ASN A 146 28.26 -1.58 -7.83
N MET A 147 27.45 -2.31 -7.08
CA MET A 147 27.68 -3.75 -6.85
C MET A 147 27.52 -4.58 -8.11
N PHE A 148 26.58 -4.21 -9.00
CA PHE A 148 26.42 -4.84 -10.30
C PHE A 148 27.70 -4.69 -11.13
N ARG A 149 28.26 -3.47 -11.25
CA ARG A 149 29.55 -3.23 -11.93
C ARG A 149 30.67 -4.09 -11.35
N SER A 150 30.78 -4.12 -10.02
CA SER A 150 31.81 -4.92 -9.33
C SER A 150 31.67 -6.42 -9.58
N ALA A 151 30.45 -6.92 -9.75
CA ALA A 151 30.16 -8.32 -10.09
C ALA A 151 30.25 -8.62 -11.60
N GLY A 152 30.62 -7.63 -12.44
CA GLY A 152 30.66 -7.77 -13.89
C GLY A 152 29.27 -7.94 -14.52
N LEU A 153 28.22 -7.46 -13.84
CA LEU A 153 26.86 -7.36 -14.38
C LEU A 153 26.66 -5.98 -15.04
N ASP A 154 25.81 -5.92 -16.05
CA ASP A 154 25.45 -4.64 -16.66
C ASP A 154 24.59 -3.84 -15.68
N PRO A 155 25.04 -2.64 -15.23
CA PRO A 155 24.30 -1.83 -14.27
C PRO A 155 23.05 -1.15 -14.87
N GLU A 156 22.89 -1.17 -16.19
CA GLU A 156 21.73 -0.57 -16.86
C GLU A 156 20.62 -1.59 -17.15
N ILE A 157 20.88 -2.89 -16.91
CA ILE A 157 19.93 -3.97 -17.17
C ILE A 157 19.43 -4.57 -15.85
N SER A 158 18.17 -4.32 -15.52
CA SER A 158 17.48 -4.95 -14.39
C SER A 158 17.13 -6.40 -14.69
N PRO A 159 17.33 -7.36 -13.76
CA PRO A 159 16.78 -8.71 -13.88
C PRO A 159 15.25 -8.67 -14.01
N LYS A 160 14.70 -9.40 -14.98
CA LYS A 160 13.25 -9.43 -15.28
C LYS A 160 12.59 -10.72 -14.81
N THR A 161 13.34 -11.79 -14.68
CA THR A 161 12.83 -13.11 -14.32
C THR A 161 13.51 -13.64 -13.06
N TRP A 162 12.84 -14.54 -12.34
CA TRP A 162 13.43 -15.15 -11.14
C TRP A 162 14.72 -15.93 -11.45
N PRO A 163 14.85 -16.65 -12.60
CA PRO A 163 16.15 -17.20 -12.99
C PRO A 163 17.25 -16.16 -13.16
N GLU A 164 16.95 -14.98 -13.74
CA GLU A 164 17.92 -13.89 -13.85
C GLU A 164 18.28 -13.29 -12.50
N VAL A 165 17.30 -13.13 -11.56
CA VAL A 165 17.57 -12.71 -10.18
C VAL A 165 18.50 -13.71 -9.49
N GLY A 166 18.25 -15.01 -9.63
CA GLY A 166 19.10 -16.05 -9.06
C GLY A 166 20.53 -16.01 -9.63
N ALA A 167 20.66 -15.85 -10.96
CA ALA A 167 21.97 -15.74 -11.62
C ALA A 167 22.73 -14.49 -11.16
N ALA A 168 22.06 -13.35 -11.09
CA ALA A 168 22.63 -12.10 -10.57
C ALA A 168 23.03 -12.23 -9.11
N ALA A 169 22.16 -12.76 -8.24
CA ALA A 169 22.43 -12.96 -6.81
C ALA A 169 23.65 -13.85 -6.58
N LYS A 170 23.81 -14.92 -7.36
CA LYS A 170 24.99 -15.80 -7.29
C LYS A 170 26.28 -15.05 -7.60
N ARG A 171 26.32 -14.22 -8.67
CA ARG A 171 27.49 -13.41 -9.04
C ARG A 171 27.77 -12.32 -8.00
N LEU A 172 26.74 -11.64 -7.51
CA LEU A 172 26.85 -10.62 -6.47
C LEU A 172 27.41 -11.20 -5.17
N ARG A 173 26.95 -12.38 -4.76
CA ARG A 173 27.53 -13.11 -3.62
C ARG A 173 29.01 -13.46 -3.84
N ALA A 174 29.35 -13.95 -5.01
CA ALA A 174 30.73 -14.29 -5.37
C ALA A 174 31.65 -13.05 -5.39
N SER A 175 31.12 -11.86 -5.65
CA SER A 175 31.87 -10.57 -5.63
C SER A 175 31.92 -9.91 -4.25
N GLY A 176 31.40 -10.54 -3.19
CA GLY A 176 31.53 -10.07 -1.81
C GLY A 176 30.28 -9.39 -1.21
N ALA A 177 29.14 -9.37 -1.90
CA ALA A 177 27.88 -8.90 -1.31
C ALA A 177 27.52 -9.75 -0.07
N VAL A 178 27.03 -9.15 1.00
CA VAL A 178 26.60 -9.87 2.21
C VAL A 178 25.37 -10.74 1.91
N CYS A 179 24.44 -10.26 1.06
CA CYS A 179 23.40 -11.07 0.46
C CYS A 179 23.13 -10.65 -1.00
N GLY A 180 22.61 -11.58 -1.81
CA GLY A 180 22.24 -11.29 -3.19
C GLY A 180 21.02 -10.40 -3.28
N PHE A 181 19.92 -10.82 -2.66
CA PHE A 181 18.70 -10.01 -2.58
C PHE A 181 17.92 -10.24 -1.29
N THR A 182 17.04 -9.30 -0.96
CA THR A 182 16.08 -9.38 0.13
C THR A 182 14.72 -8.83 -0.30
N THR A 183 13.66 -9.13 0.45
CA THR A 183 12.31 -8.59 0.22
C THR A 183 11.72 -8.01 1.50
N SER A 184 11.03 -6.89 1.40
CA SER A 184 10.08 -6.44 2.44
C SER A 184 8.71 -7.08 2.22
N TRP A 185 7.78 -6.94 3.19
CA TRP A 185 6.39 -7.37 3.07
C TRP A 185 6.24 -8.79 2.50
N PRO A 186 6.77 -9.83 3.15
CA PRO A 186 6.99 -11.14 2.55
C PRO A 186 5.73 -11.80 2.00
N SER A 187 4.58 -11.70 2.67
CA SER A 187 3.30 -12.20 2.15
C SER A 187 2.86 -11.43 0.91
N TRP A 188 2.87 -10.09 0.98
CA TRP A 188 2.39 -9.23 -0.10
C TRP A 188 3.20 -9.39 -1.39
N ILE A 189 4.54 -9.55 -1.28
CA ILE A 189 5.41 -9.70 -2.44
C ILE A 189 5.44 -11.15 -2.95
N ASN A 190 5.72 -12.12 -2.05
CA ASN A 190 6.06 -13.48 -2.47
C ASN A 190 4.84 -14.41 -2.58
N VAL A 191 3.66 -14.00 -2.10
CA VAL A 191 2.40 -14.78 -2.24
C VAL A 191 1.38 -13.99 -3.03
N GLU A 192 1.00 -12.79 -2.57
CA GLU A 192 -0.12 -12.03 -3.14
C GLU A 192 0.21 -11.43 -4.51
N ASN A 193 1.27 -10.61 -4.62
CA ASN A 193 1.71 -10.04 -5.90
C ASN A 193 2.35 -11.08 -6.80
N PHE A 194 3.03 -12.08 -6.23
CA PHE A 194 3.47 -13.23 -7.01
C PHE A 194 2.28 -13.89 -7.72
N SER A 195 1.22 -14.22 -6.98
CA SER A 195 0.02 -14.85 -7.55
C SER A 195 -0.61 -13.97 -8.62
N ALA A 196 -0.83 -12.68 -8.32
CA ALA A 196 -1.42 -11.74 -9.29
C ALA A 196 -0.58 -11.63 -10.57
N PHE A 197 0.74 -11.45 -10.43
CA PHE A 197 1.66 -11.27 -11.56
C PHE A 197 1.82 -12.53 -12.42
N HIS A 198 1.49 -13.69 -11.87
CA HIS A 198 1.43 -14.97 -12.56
C HIS A 198 0.01 -15.41 -12.94
N ASN A 199 -1.00 -14.53 -12.75
CA ASN A 199 -2.41 -14.79 -13.01
C ASN A 199 -2.95 -16.03 -12.28
N LEU A 200 -2.53 -16.21 -11.02
CA LEU A 200 -2.93 -17.32 -10.16
C LEU A 200 -3.92 -16.85 -9.09
N PRO A 201 -4.94 -17.63 -8.73
CA PRO A 201 -5.87 -17.28 -7.68
C PRO A 201 -5.21 -17.37 -6.29
N ILE A 202 -5.49 -16.39 -5.43
CA ILE A 202 -5.20 -16.43 -4.00
C ILE A 202 -6.32 -17.15 -3.27
N SER A 203 -7.57 -16.93 -3.70
CA SER A 203 -8.75 -17.59 -3.20
C SER A 203 -9.79 -17.77 -4.30
N THR A 204 -10.82 -18.58 -4.02
CA THR A 204 -12.03 -18.65 -4.84
C THR A 204 -12.82 -17.34 -4.80
N LYS A 205 -13.94 -17.26 -5.52
CA LYS A 205 -14.82 -16.08 -5.57
C LYS A 205 -14.07 -14.81 -6.03
N ALA A 206 -13.29 -14.94 -7.10
CA ALA A 206 -12.48 -13.85 -7.64
C ALA A 206 -11.67 -13.12 -6.53
N ASN A 207 -10.90 -13.87 -5.74
CA ASN A 207 -10.15 -13.38 -4.57
C ASN A 207 -11.04 -12.69 -3.51
N GLY A 208 -12.26 -13.21 -3.29
CA GLY A 208 -13.20 -12.74 -2.27
C GLY A 208 -14.08 -11.56 -2.70
N PHE A 209 -14.02 -11.12 -3.97
CA PHE A 209 -14.90 -10.06 -4.47
C PHE A 209 -16.35 -10.53 -4.62
N ASP A 210 -16.58 -11.82 -4.89
CA ASP A 210 -17.88 -12.39 -5.24
C ASP A 210 -18.55 -13.13 -4.06
N GLY A 211 -18.04 -12.99 -2.83
CA GLY A 211 -18.72 -13.56 -1.66
C GLY A 211 -17.81 -13.88 -0.48
N LEU A 212 -18.42 -13.95 0.71
CA LEU A 212 -17.73 -14.25 1.96
C LEU A 212 -17.39 -15.75 2.13
N ASP A 213 -18.02 -16.62 1.36
CA ASP A 213 -17.76 -18.06 1.30
C ASP A 213 -16.47 -18.42 0.53
N ALA A 214 -15.63 -17.43 0.25
CA ALA A 214 -14.33 -17.63 -0.39
C ALA A 214 -13.44 -18.60 0.40
N VAL A 215 -12.62 -19.37 -0.33
CA VAL A 215 -11.67 -20.34 0.21
C VAL A 215 -10.28 -20.03 -0.34
N LEU A 216 -9.29 -19.92 0.52
CA LEU A 216 -7.88 -19.72 0.14
C LEU A 216 -7.37 -20.92 -0.66
N THR A 217 -6.61 -20.63 -1.72
CA THR A 217 -6.12 -21.65 -2.66
C THR A 217 -4.67 -21.37 -3.12
N PHE A 218 -3.94 -20.49 -2.46
CA PHE A 218 -2.61 -20.06 -2.90
C PHE A 218 -1.50 -21.11 -2.73
N ASN A 219 -1.77 -22.28 -2.14
CA ASN A 219 -0.84 -23.42 -2.05
C ASN A 219 -0.73 -24.22 -3.36
N LYS A 220 -0.81 -23.54 -4.51
CA LYS A 220 -0.68 -24.14 -5.84
C LYS A 220 0.79 -24.41 -6.20
N PRO A 221 1.07 -25.37 -7.12
CA PRO A 221 2.42 -25.80 -7.45
C PRO A 221 3.39 -24.66 -7.78
N ALA A 222 2.94 -23.64 -8.52
CA ALA A 222 3.81 -22.51 -8.89
C ALA A 222 4.21 -21.65 -7.67
N VAL A 223 3.29 -21.40 -6.73
CA VAL A 223 3.58 -20.66 -5.49
C VAL A 223 4.49 -21.50 -4.58
N VAL A 224 4.19 -22.80 -4.43
CA VAL A 224 5.03 -23.73 -3.65
C VAL A 224 6.46 -23.78 -4.21
N ARG A 225 6.61 -23.90 -5.54
CA ARG A 225 7.92 -23.87 -6.21
C ARG A 225 8.66 -22.57 -5.92
N HIS A 226 7.97 -21.43 -5.97
CA HIS A 226 8.58 -20.13 -5.70
C HIS A 226 9.11 -20.05 -4.27
N ILE A 227 8.29 -20.41 -3.29
CA ILE A 227 8.71 -20.39 -1.88
C ILE A 227 9.83 -21.41 -1.62
N ALA A 228 9.77 -22.61 -2.22
CA ALA A 228 10.85 -23.61 -2.13
C ALA A 228 12.18 -23.07 -2.68
N GLN A 229 12.12 -22.33 -3.79
CA GLN A 229 13.33 -21.72 -4.36
C GLN A 229 13.89 -20.60 -3.45
N LEU A 230 13.03 -19.82 -2.81
CA LEU A 230 13.48 -18.82 -1.83
C LEU A 230 14.13 -19.49 -0.62
N VAL A 231 13.58 -20.61 -0.13
CA VAL A 231 14.18 -21.41 0.96
C VAL A 231 15.56 -21.93 0.58
N GLU A 232 15.73 -22.46 -0.63
CA GLU A 232 17.03 -22.90 -1.14
C GLU A 232 18.03 -21.73 -1.22
N TRP A 233 17.62 -20.59 -1.74
CA TRP A 233 18.44 -19.40 -1.84
C TRP A 233 18.77 -18.77 -0.46
N GLN A 234 17.90 -18.92 0.52
CA GLN A 234 18.14 -18.51 1.91
C GLN A 234 19.36 -19.24 2.50
N ALA A 235 19.50 -20.54 2.24
CA ALA A 235 20.61 -21.35 2.74
C ALA A 235 21.98 -20.87 2.25
N THR A 236 22.04 -20.24 1.08
CA THR A 236 23.28 -19.75 0.45
C THR A 236 23.43 -18.22 0.51
N LYS A 237 22.52 -17.52 1.16
CA LYS A 237 22.44 -16.06 1.21
C LYS A 237 22.31 -15.39 -0.17
N MET A 238 21.87 -16.12 -1.17
CA MET A 238 21.40 -15.54 -2.42
C MET A 238 20.12 -14.75 -2.16
N PHE A 239 19.19 -15.30 -1.38
CA PHE A 239 18.08 -14.59 -0.73
C PHE A 239 18.39 -14.47 0.78
N ASP A 240 18.00 -13.37 1.41
CA ASP A 240 18.10 -13.21 2.86
C ASP A 240 16.80 -12.64 3.43
N TYR A 241 16.01 -13.50 4.09
CA TYR A 241 14.84 -13.06 4.82
C TYR A 241 15.28 -12.21 6.02
N SER A 242 14.78 -11.00 6.12
CA SER A 242 15.23 -10.02 7.12
C SER A 242 14.06 -9.48 7.97
N GLY A 243 12.97 -10.22 8.07
CA GLY A 243 11.82 -9.87 8.90
C GLY A 243 10.59 -9.38 8.12
N ARG A 244 9.57 -9.01 8.86
CA ARG A 244 8.27 -8.58 8.33
C ARG A 244 8.26 -7.09 7.98
N ALA A 245 7.19 -6.66 7.34
CA ALA A 245 6.96 -5.27 6.96
C ALA A 245 8.19 -4.65 6.28
N THR A 246 8.72 -3.55 6.79
CA THR A 246 9.85 -2.79 6.25
C THR A 246 11.21 -3.22 6.80
N SER A 247 11.28 -4.28 7.61
CA SER A 247 12.51 -4.68 8.31
C SER A 247 13.71 -4.99 7.39
N ALA A 248 13.46 -5.34 6.12
CA ALA A 248 14.50 -5.62 5.14
C ALA A 248 15.12 -4.37 4.49
N GLU A 249 14.45 -3.22 4.55
CA GLU A 249 14.85 -2.00 3.84
C GLU A 249 16.26 -1.50 4.22
N PRO A 250 16.66 -1.45 5.50
CA PRO A 250 18.00 -1.03 5.89
C PRO A 250 19.12 -1.89 5.30
N ARG A 251 18.87 -3.20 5.05
CA ARG A 251 19.85 -4.09 4.44
C ARG A 251 20.26 -3.67 3.03
N PHE A 252 19.31 -3.17 2.26
CA PHE A 252 19.58 -2.61 0.93
C PHE A 252 20.18 -1.20 1.05
N GLN A 253 19.57 -0.33 1.85
CA GLN A 253 20.02 1.07 2.00
C GLN A 253 21.47 1.18 2.47
N ASN A 254 21.92 0.25 3.33
CA ASN A 254 23.31 0.16 3.81
C ASN A 254 24.24 -0.56 2.81
N GLY A 255 23.75 -1.08 1.68
CA GLY A 255 24.55 -1.80 0.70
C GLY A 255 24.95 -3.22 1.13
N GLU A 256 24.26 -3.84 2.08
CA GLU A 256 24.49 -5.24 2.48
C GLU A 256 23.93 -6.20 1.44
N CYS A 257 22.67 -5.99 1.02
CA CYS A 257 22.02 -6.73 -0.06
C CYS A 257 22.08 -5.94 -1.35
N ALA A 258 22.45 -6.59 -2.44
CA ALA A 258 22.66 -5.92 -3.72
C ALA A 258 21.36 -5.65 -4.49
N ILE A 259 20.32 -6.46 -4.25
CA ILE A 259 18.99 -6.32 -4.82
C ILE A 259 17.98 -6.29 -3.69
N PHE A 260 16.94 -5.47 -3.85
CA PHE A 260 15.81 -5.36 -2.92
C PHE A 260 14.51 -5.37 -3.71
N ILE A 261 13.55 -6.17 -3.28
CA ILE A 261 12.20 -6.12 -3.81
C ILE A 261 11.28 -5.59 -2.71
N GLY A 262 10.68 -4.45 -2.97
CA GLY A 262 9.87 -3.73 -1.99
C GLY A 262 8.85 -2.79 -2.61
N SER A 263 8.12 -2.10 -1.76
CA SER A 263 7.14 -1.11 -2.21
C SER A 263 7.80 0.00 -3.04
N SER A 264 7.11 0.47 -4.08
CA SER A 264 7.52 1.66 -4.83
C SER A 264 7.64 2.91 -3.94
N ALA A 265 6.92 2.95 -2.82
CA ALA A 265 6.99 4.03 -1.82
C ALA A 265 8.31 4.05 -1.02
N THR A 266 9.05 2.93 -0.95
CA THR A 266 10.38 2.88 -0.32
C THR A 266 11.40 3.76 -1.07
N ARG A 267 11.08 4.20 -2.30
CA ARG A 267 11.94 5.08 -3.10
C ARG A 267 12.35 6.35 -2.37
N ALA A 268 11.44 6.95 -1.58
CA ALA A 268 11.75 8.15 -0.80
C ALA A 268 12.88 7.90 0.22
N ASP A 269 12.75 6.85 1.00
CA ASP A 269 13.74 6.47 2.01
C ASP A 269 15.05 5.96 1.39
N ILE A 270 14.99 5.22 0.28
CA ILE A 270 16.17 4.78 -0.47
C ILE A 270 16.96 6.00 -0.97
N ARG A 271 16.29 6.99 -1.56
CA ARG A 271 16.95 8.22 -2.03
C ARG A 271 17.60 9.02 -0.91
N ALA A 272 16.97 9.04 0.26
CA ALA A 272 17.49 9.78 1.42
C ALA A 272 18.69 9.07 2.08
N ASN A 273 18.71 7.74 2.11
CA ASN A 273 19.64 6.97 2.94
C ASN A 273 20.73 6.20 2.17
N SER A 274 20.52 5.89 0.88
CA SER A 274 21.52 5.13 0.10
C SER A 274 22.63 6.05 -0.44
N LYS A 275 23.89 5.58 -0.34
CA LYS A 275 25.08 6.29 -0.83
C LYS A 275 25.62 5.73 -2.15
N PHE A 276 24.82 5.01 -2.90
CA PHE A 276 25.18 4.37 -4.17
C PHE A 276 24.12 4.67 -5.24
N GLU A 277 24.48 4.43 -6.48
CA GLU A 277 23.57 4.58 -7.60
C GLU A 277 22.55 3.43 -7.62
N VAL A 278 21.26 3.78 -7.64
CA VAL A 278 20.14 2.83 -7.58
C VAL A 278 19.56 2.60 -8.98
N GLY A 279 19.44 1.34 -9.38
CA GLY A 279 18.67 0.91 -10.53
C GLY A 279 17.29 0.40 -10.12
N TYR A 280 16.38 0.35 -11.08
CA TYR A 280 14.98 -0.01 -10.86
C TYR A 280 14.50 -1.02 -11.90
N GLY A 281 13.60 -1.91 -11.52
CA GLY A 281 12.97 -2.89 -12.41
C GLY A 281 11.57 -3.27 -11.95
N MET A 282 10.81 -3.91 -12.82
CA MET A 282 9.54 -4.53 -12.48
C MET A 282 9.75 -5.73 -11.55
N LEU A 283 8.67 -6.18 -10.90
CA LEU A 283 8.65 -7.44 -10.14
C LEU A 283 9.07 -8.61 -11.06
N PRO A 284 10.00 -9.46 -10.64
CA PRO A 284 10.40 -10.61 -11.44
C PRO A 284 9.29 -11.66 -11.55
N TYR A 285 9.31 -12.42 -12.65
CA TYR A 285 8.35 -13.49 -12.88
C TYR A 285 9.03 -14.80 -13.34
N TRP A 286 8.33 -15.91 -13.22
CA TRP A 286 8.74 -17.18 -13.79
C TRP A 286 8.24 -17.27 -15.24
N PRO A 287 9.11 -17.32 -16.26
CA PRO A 287 8.70 -17.25 -17.67
C PRO A 287 7.98 -18.51 -18.16
N ASP A 288 8.10 -19.62 -17.44
CA ASP A 288 7.43 -20.89 -17.74
C ASP A 288 6.04 -21.01 -17.10
N VAL A 289 5.59 -20.04 -16.29
CA VAL A 289 4.22 -20.00 -15.77
C VAL A 289 3.32 -19.34 -16.80
N GLN A 290 2.35 -20.09 -17.31
CA GLN A 290 1.40 -19.58 -18.28
C GLN A 290 0.59 -18.40 -17.71
N GLY A 291 0.51 -17.30 -18.48
CA GLY A 291 -0.17 -16.07 -18.07
C GLY A 291 0.76 -14.99 -17.53
N ALA A 292 1.99 -15.34 -17.11
CA ALA A 292 2.97 -14.38 -16.64
C ALA A 292 3.71 -13.67 -17.80
N PRO A 293 4.11 -12.39 -17.63
CA PRO A 293 3.65 -11.52 -16.57
C PRO A 293 2.23 -10.98 -16.81
N GLN A 294 1.48 -10.80 -15.74
CA GLN A 294 0.20 -10.11 -15.71
C GLN A 294 0.39 -8.74 -15.02
N ASN A 295 -0.63 -8.01 -14.62
CA ASN A 295 -0.49 -6.84 -13.78
C ASN A 295 -0.25 -7.22 -12.32
N THR A 296 0.45 -6.36 -11.57
CA THR A 296 0.52 -6.45 -10.10
C THR A 296 -0.75 -5.90 -9.47
N ILE A 297 -1.01 -6.27 -8.22
CA ILE A 297 -2.05 -5.66 -7.40
C ILE A 297 -1.44 -4.53 -6.55
N ILE A 298 -2.27 -3.54 -6.23
CA ILE A 298 -1.84 -2.45 -5.37
C ILE A 298 -1.69 -2.90 -3.92
N GLY A 299 -0.78 -2.24 -3.22
CA GLY A 299 -0.73 -2.13 -1.77
C GLY A 299 -0.93 -0.68 -1.36
N GLY A 300 -0.77 -0.41 -0.07
CA GLY A 300 -0.92 0.92 0.47
C GLY A 300 -2.19 1.07 1.28
N ALA A 301 -2.81 2.27 1.27
CA ALA A 301 -3.93 2.55 2.16
C ALA A 301 -4.91 3.57 1.59
N THR A 302 -6.09 3.58 2.18
CA THR A 302 -7.13 4.59 1.99
C THR A 302 -7.48 5.25 3.31
N LEU A 303 -8.15 6.40 3.23
CA LEU A 303 -8.66 7.11 4.39
C LEU A 303 -10.13 6.75 4.60
N TRP A 304 -10.42 6.18 5.76
CA TRP A 304 -11.77 5.84 6.18
C TRP A 304 -12.27 6.89 7.17
N VAL A 305 -13.52 7.29 7.00
CA VAL A 305 -14.18 8.24 7.89
C VAL A 305 -15.02 7.46 8.89
N LEU A 306 -14.84 7.74 10.17
CA LEU A 306 -15.58 7.07 11.24
C LEU A 306 -16.81 7.87 11.63
N ARG A 307 -17.91 7.15 11.96
CA ARG A 307 -19.16 7.74 12.42
C ARG A 307 -19.05 8.27 13.86
N ASP A 308 -20.11 8.91 14.32
CA ASP A 308 -20.28 9.47 15.65
C ASP A 308 -19.26 10.57 15.99
N ARG A 309 -18.92 11.40 14.98
CA ARG A 309 -18.16 12.64 15.14
C ARG A 309 -19.06 13.88 14.96
N PRO A 310 -18.69 15.06 15.50
CA PRO A 310 -19.40 16.30 15.30
C PRO A 310 -19.57 16.66 13.80
N ARG A 311 -20.70 17.30 13.45
CA ARG A 311 -20.99 17.69 12.06
C ARG A 311 -19.93 18.59 11.43
N ASP A 312 -19.36 19.50 12.24
CA ASP A 312 -18.34 20.43 11.73
C ASP A 312 -17.01 19.71 11.43
N GLU A 313 -16.68 18.63 12.11
CA GLU A 313 -15.56 17.79 11.72
C GLU A 313 -15.78 17.18 10.35
N TYR A 314 -16.98 16.69 10.02
CA TYR A 314 -17.28 16.10 8.70
C TYR A 314 -17.18 17.12 7.57
N LYS A 315 -17.58 18.39 7.80
CA LYS A 315 -17.36 19.46 6.81
C LYS A 315 -15.86 19.64 6.53
N GLY A 316 -15.05 19.69 7.59
CA GLY A 316 -13.61 19.82 7.46
C GLY A 316 -12.96 18.60 6.83
N VAL A 317 -13.43 17.37 7.11
CA VAL A 317 -12.98 16.14 6.43
C VAL A 317 -13.26 16.23 4.92
N ALA A 318 -14.45 16.64 4.51
CA ALA A 318 -14.81 16.79 3.10
C ALA A 318 -13.95 17.85 2.40
N LYS A 319 -13.70 18.99 3.04
CA LYS A 319 -12.78 20.04 2.56
C LYS A 319 -11.35 19.51 2.40
N PHE A 320 -10.88 18.73 3.37
CA PHE A 320 -9.56 18.11 3.27
C PHE A 320 -9.49 17.11 2.12
N PHE A 321 -10.52 16.29 1.92
CA PHE A 321 -10.55 15.35 0.79
C PHE A 321 -10.63 16.08 -0.55
N SER A 322 -11.36 17.20 -0.64
CA SER A 322 -11.33 18.07 -1.84
C SER A 322 -9.94 18.65 -2.08
N PHE A 323 -9.21 19.06 -1.03
CA PHE A 323 -7.81 19.51 -1.13
C PHE A 323 -6.90 18.37 -1.63
N LEU A 324 -7.02 17.17 -1.06
CA LEU A 324 -6.24 16.00 -1.47
C LEU A 324 -6.56 15.54 -2.90
N SER A 325 -7.74 15.86 -3.43
CA SER A 325 -8.17 15.51 -4.79
C SER A 325 -7.56 16.41 -5.87
N LYS A 326 -6.92 17.52 -5.51
CA LYS A 326 -6.29 18.42 -6.47
C LYS A 326 -5.14 17.74 -7.21
N PRO A 327 -5.09 17.82 -8.55
CA PRO A 327 -4.04 17.16 -9.33
C PRO A 327 -2.62 17.54 -8.91
N GLU A 328 -2.39 18.82 -8.56
CA GLU A 328 -1.08 19.31 -8.12
C GLU A 328 -0.67 18.72 -6.76
N ILE A 329 -1.62 18.50 -5.84
CA ILE A 329 -1.35 17.89 -4.54
C ILE A 329 -1.02 16.41 -4.73
N GLN A 330 -1.78 15.70 -5.55
CA GLN A 330 -1.53 14.28 -5.84
C GLN A 330 -0.25 14.06 -6.64
N ALA A 331 0.06 14.91 -7.61
CA ALA A 331 1.31 14.85 -8.35
C ALA A 331 2.52 15.09 -7.42
N ALA A 332 2.47 16.10 -6.56
CA ALA A 332 3.51 16.36 -5.57
C ALA A 332 3.68 15.18 -4.58
N TRP A 333 2.57 14.60 -4.10
CA TRP A 333 2.60 13.41 -3.26
C TRP A 333 3.28 12.24 -3.95
N HIS A 334 2.89 11.90 -5.19
CA HIS A 334 3.53 10.87 -6.01
C HIS A 334 5.04 11.11 -6.17
N GLN A 335 5.43 12.31 -6.60
CA GLN A 335 6.81 12.67 -6.90
C GLN A 335 7.73 12.60 -5.67
N ASN A 336 7.22 13.00 -4.50
CA ASN A 336 8.00 13.05 -3.27
C ASN A 336 8.07 11.69 -2.55
N THR A 337 7.06 10.84 -2.71
CA THR A 337 6.97 9.58 -1.95
C THR A 337 7.32 8.33 -2.76
N GLY A 338 7.00 8.30 -4.06
CA GLY A 338 7.06 7.10 -4.90
C GLY A 338 5.78 6.25 -4.87
N TYR A 339 4.74 6.68 -4.17
CA TYR A 339 3.39 6.12 -4.36
C TYR A 339 2.90 6.36 -5.78
N LEU A 340 1.92 5.57 -6.25
CA LEU A 340 1.28 5.78 -7.55
C LEU A 340 0.58 7.15 -7.60
N PRO A 341 0.53 7.81 -8.77
CA PRO A 341 -0.44 8.87 -9.00
C PRO A 341 -1.82 8.20 -9.08
N VAL A 342 -2.66 8.39 -8.04
CA VAL A 342 -3.93 7.64 -7.93
C VAL A 342 -5.01 8.12 -8.90
N THR A 343 -4.81 9.28 -9.54
CA THR A 343 -5.69 9.81 -10.60
C THR A 343 -4.96 9.99 -11.92
N ARG A 344 -5.72 9.95 -13.02
CA ARG A 344 -5.20 10.23 -14.36
C ARG A 344 -4.64 11.64 -14.46
N ALA A 345 -5.32 12.64 -13.90
CA ALA A 345 -4.87 14.04 -13.94
C ALA A 345 -3.52 14.23 -13.24
N ALA A 346 -3.28 13.57 -12.10
CA ALA A 346 -1.99 13.63 -11.41
C ALA A 346 -0.87 12.95 -12.23
N PHE A 347 -1.18 11.84 -12.91
CA PHE A 347 -0.23 11.17 -13.80
C PHE A 347 0.15 12.07 -14.99
N ASP A 348 -0.85 12.65 -15.67
CA ASP A 348 -0.65 13.51 -16.83
C ASP A 348 0.16 14.75 -16.45
N LEU A 349 -0.19 15.41 -15.35
CA LEU A 349 0.56 16.56 -14.83
C LEU A 349 2.02 16.19 -14.49
N THR A 350 2.25 15.04 -13.86
CA THR A 350 3.61 14.56 -13.54
C THR A 350 4.43 14.34 -14.81
N ARG A 351 3.82 13.78 -15.87
CA ARG A 351 4.45 13.58 -17.17
C ARG A 351 4.75 14.91 -17.87
N GLU A 352 3.80 15.83 -17.90
CA GLU A 352 3.95 17.18 -18.49
C GLU A 352 5.08 17.97 -17.82
N GLN A 353 5.27 17.79 -16.51
CA GLN A 353 6.39 18.35 -15.77
C GLN A 353 7.75 17.71 -16.12
N GLY A 354 7.81 16.69 -16.98
CA GLY A 354 9.02 15.94 -17.33
C GLY A 354 9.65 15.20 -16.13
N PHE A 355 8.84 14.84 -15.14
CA PHE A 355 9.36 14.19 -13.92
C PHE A 355 9.92 12.80 -14.20
N TYR A 356 9.26 12.00 -15.03
CA TYR A 356 9.69 10.65 -15.36
C TYR A 356 11.00 10.62 -16.14
N ASP A 357 11.24 11.61 -17.01
CA ASP A 357 12.48 11.72 -17.78
C ASP A 357 13.69 12.00 -16.86
N ARG A 358 13.48 12.83 -15.83
CA ARG A 358 14.52 13.17 -14.84
C ARG A 358 14.65 12.18 -13.69
N ASN A 359 13.72 11.23 -13.58
CA ASN A 359 13.66 10.26 -12.49
C ASN A 359 13.43 8.85 -13.02
N PRO A 360 14.47 8.23 -13.63
CA PRO A 360 14.37 6.87 -14.13
C PRO A 360 13.81 5.91 -13.07
N GLY A 361 12.94 5.01 -13.49
CA GLY A 361 12.28 4.05 -12.61
C GLY A 361 11.05 4.56 -11.86
N ALA A 362 10.75 5.87 -11.88
CA ALA A 362 9.55 6.40 -11.21
C ALA A 362 8.24 5.95 -11.89
N ALA A 363 8.26 5.65 -13.19
CA ALA A 363 7.10 5.17 -13.94
C ALA A 363 6.85 3.66 -13.77
N ILE A 364 7.83 2.88 -13.32
CA ILE A 364 7.75 1.40 -13.29
C ILE A 364 6.52 0.91 -12.50
N SER A 365 6.20 1.56 -11.41
CA SER A 365 5.07 1.18 -10.58
C SER A 365 3.72 1.29 -11.32
N ILE A 366 3.52 2.35 -12.10
CA ILE A 366 2.31 2.53 -12.89
C ILE A 366 2.31 1.64 -14.14
N GLU A 367 3.45 1.51 -14.81
CA GLU A 367 3.62 0.63 -15.97
C GLU A 367 3.25 -0.81 -15.61
N GLN A 368 3.69 -1.28 -14.44
CA GLN A 368 3.48 -2.63 -13.97
C GLN A 368 2.03 -2.91 -13.54
N VAL A 369 1.37 -1.97 -12.86
CA VAL A 369 -0.04 -2.13 -12.46
C VAL A 369 -1.00 -2.03 -13.63
N THR A 370 -0.57 -1.40 -14.72
CA THR A 370 -1.35 -1.24 -15.96
C THR A 370 -0.83 -2.09 -17.12
N LEU A 371 0.09 -3.03 -16.86
CA LEU A 371 0.75 -3.84 -17.90
C LEU A 371 -0.25 -4.62 -18.77
N LYS A 372 -1.28 -5.16 -18.15
CA LYS A 372 -2.42 -5.82 -18.80
C LYS A 372 -3.71 -5.49 -18.09
N PRO A 373 -4.88 -5.60 -18.73
CA PRO A 373 -6.17 -5.50 -18.06
C PRO A 373 -6.25 -6.50 -16.90
N PRO A 374 -6.73 -6.09 -15.72
CA PRO A 374 -6.87 -6.99 -14.58
C PRO A 374 -7.81 -8.15 -14.86
N THR A 375 -7.45 -9.33 -14.37
CA THR A 375 -8.30 -10.53 -14.36
C THR A 375 -8.96 -10.69 -12.99
N GLU A 376 -9.76 -11.72 -12.82
CA GLU A 376 -10.29 -12.10 -11.49
C GLU A 376 -9.19 -12.41 -10.47
N ASN A 377 -8.00 -12.85 -10.95
CA ASN A 377 -6.85 -13.19 -10.11
C ASN A 377 -5.93 -11.98 -9.81
N SER A 378 -6.04 -10.89 -10.57
CA SER A 378 -5.11 -9.77 -10.51
C SER A 378 -5.78 -8.40 -10.31
N LYS A 379 -7.08 -8.36 -9.99
CA LYS A 379 -7.79 -7.11 -9.64
C LYS A 379 -7.65 -6.70 -8.18
N GLY A 380 -7.09 -7.57 -7.33
CA GLY A 380 -6.90 -7.33 -5.89
C GLY A 380 -7.33 -8.52 -5.03
N VAL A 381 -7.41 -8.29 -3.72
CA VAL A 381 -7.87 -9.26 -2.71
C VAL A 381 -8.88 -8.58 -1.79
N ARG A 382 -10.09 -9.14 -1.64
CA ARG A 382 -11.17 -8.56 -0.83
C ARG A 382 -11.71 -9.60 0.17
N LEU A 383 -10.84 -10.11 1.02
CA LEU A 383 -11.17 -11.12 2.02
C LEU A 383 -11.41 -10.48 3.39
N GLY A 384 -12.37 -11.02 4.13
CA GLY A 384 -12.58 -10.69 5.53
C GLY A 384 -11.43 -11.20 6.40
N SER A 385 -11.12 -10.52 7.50
CA SER A 385 -10.01 -10.87 8.42
C SER A 385 -8.64 -11.03 7.74
N PHE A 386 -8.41 -10.45 6.55
CA PHE A 386 -7.20 -10.70 5.79
C PHE A 386 -5.94 -10.13 6.46
N VAL A 387 -6.06 -9.14 7.34
CA VAL A 387 -4.96 -8.69 8.22
C VAL A 387 -4.42 -9.85 9.06
N LEU A 388 -5.32 -10.64 9.68
CA LEU A 388 -4.93 -11.80 10.47
C LEU A 388 -4.38 -12.94 9.60
N ILE A 389 -4.99 -13.14 8.42
CA ILE A 389 -4.55 -14.16 7.46
C ILE A 389 -3.15 -13.85 6.95
N ARG A 390 -2.85 -12.58 6.61
CA ARG A 390 -1.48 -12.17 6.23
C ARG A 390 -0.47 -12.46 7.34
N GLY A 391 -0.83 -12.23 8.60
CA GLY A 391 -0.01 -12.60 9.76
C GLY A 391 0.28 -14.11 9.81
N VAL A 392 -0.75 -14.94 9.56
CA VAL A 392 -0.59 -16.41 9.47
C VAL A 392 0.32 -16.81 8.31
N ILE A 393 0.18 -16.19 7.13
CA ILE A 393 1.06 -16.45 5.99
C ILE A 393 2.50 -16.12 6.35
N GLU A 394 2.76 -14.97 6.97
CA GLU A 394 4.11 -14.54 7.39
C GLU A 394 4.72 -15.51 8.41
N GLU A 395 3.96 -15.96 9.41
CA GLU A 395 4.40 -16.98 10.36
C GLU A 395 4.84 -18.28 9.68
N GLU A 396 4.04 -18.75 8.72
CA GLU A 396 4.34 -20.00 8.02
C GLU A 396 5.52 -19.84 7.04
N LEU A 397 5.66 -18.69 6.39
CA LEU A 397 6.85 -18.37 5.58
C LEU A 397 8.12 -18.35 6.45
N GLU A 398 8.06 -17.82 7.68
CA GLU A 398 9.17 -17.84 8.64
C GLU A 398 9.56 -19.27 9.04
N GLN A 399 8.56 -20.18 9.20
CA GLN A 399 8.87 -21.61 9.45
C GLN A 399 9.56 -22.25 8.24
N ALA A 400 9.17 -21.88 7.01
CA ALA A 400 9.84 -22.38 5.81
C ALA A 400 11.26 -21.81 5.67
N PHE A 401 11.45 -20.50 5.78
CA PHE A 401 12.76 -19.85 5.63
C PHE A 401 13.76 -20.25 6.73
N SER A 402 13.27 -20.61 7.91
CA SER A 402 14.10 -21.17 9.00
C SER A 402 14.37 -22.67 8.87
N GLY A 403 13.84 -23.33 7.83
CA GLY A 403 14.02 -24.76 7.58
C GLY A 403 13.21 -25.70 8.51
N LYS A 404 12.27 -25.15 9.29
CA LYS A 404 11.41 -25.94 10.19
C LYS A 404 10.27 -26.64 9.48
N LYS A 405 9.82 -26.11 8.34
CA LYS A 405 8.81 -26.70 7.46
C LYS A 405 9.28 -26.68 6.02
N SER A 406 8.80 -27.63 5.21
CA SER A 406 8.90 -27.50 3.75
C SER A 406 7.98 -26.38 3.25
N ALA A 407 8.27 -25.81 2.09
CA ALA A 407 7.42 -24.81 1.47
C ALA A 407 5.96 -25.28 1.29
N GLN A 408 5.76 -26.55 0.88
CA GLN A 408 4.42 -27.13 0.76
C GLN A 408 3.71 -27.17 2.11
N ALA A 409 4.35 -27.73 3.15
CA ALA A 409 3.75 -27.84 4.48
C ALA A 409 3.43 -26.47 5.10
N ALA A 410 4.27 -25.46 4.87
CA ALA A 410 4.03 -24.10 5.33
C ALA A 410 2.83 -23.46 4.64
N LEU A 411 2.73 -23.56 3.32
CA LEU A 411 1.61 -23.01 2.56
C LEU A 411 0.30 -23.75 2.82
N ASP A 412 0.32 -25.07 2.99
CA ASP A 412 -0.87 -25.86 3.36
C ASP A 412 -1.39 -25.46 4.74
N SER A 413 -0.49 -25.29 5.71
CA SER A 413 -0.82 -24.80 7.04
C SER A 413 -1.40 -23.38 7.01
N ALA A 414 -0.83 -22.49 6.19
CA ALA A 414 -1.33 -21.14 6.03
C ALA A 414 -2.74 -21.11 5.42
N VAL A 415 -3.00 -21.91 4.40
CA VAL A 415 -4.33 -22.06 3.77
C VAL A 415 -5.34 -22.59 4.78
N GLU A 416 -5.02 -23.67 5.51
CA GLU A 416 -5.92 -24.26 6.51
C GLU A 416 -6.26 -23.28 7.63
N ARG A 417 -5.23 -22.63 8.23
CA ARG A 417 -5.39 -21.66 9.30
C ARG A 417 -6.16 -20.43 8.83
N GLY A 418 -5.83 -19.92 7.64
CA GLY A 418 -6.52 -18.78 7.02
C GLY A 418 -7.98 -19.08 6.71
N ASN A 419 -8.30 -20.27 6.22
CA ASN A 419 -9.69 -20.68 5.96
C ASN A 419 -10.54 -20.74 7.24
N ARG A 420 -9.96 -21.12 8.38
CA ARG A 420 -10.67 -21.03 9.66
C ARG A 420 -11.05 -19.57 10.00
N LEU A 421 -10.16 -18.61 9.75
CA LEU A 421 -10.43 -17.19 9.95
C LEU A 421 -11.50 -16.66 8.99
N LEU A 422 -11.49 -17.10 7.73
CA LEU A 422 -12.55 -16.75 6.77
C LEU A 422 -13.92 -17.27 7.22
N ARG A 423 -14.00 -18.53 7.65
CA ARG A 423 -15.27 -19.10 8.18
C ARG A 423 -15.75 -18.39 9.45
N GLN A 424 -14.86 -17.93 10.32
CA GLN A 424 -15.22 -17.12 11.48
C GLN A 424 -15.80 -15.76 11.06
N PHE A 425 -15.16 -15.11 10.10
CA PHE A 425 -15.60 -13.82 9.57
C PHE A 425 -16.98 -13.93 8.88
N GLU A 426 -17.18 -14.92 8.03
CA GLU A 426 -18.44 -15.20 7.36
C GLU A 426 -19.59 -15.38 8.36
N ARG A 427 -19.41 -16.23 9.37
CA ARG A 427 -20.44 -16.43 10.42
C ARG A 427 -20.76 -15.18 11.22
N ALA A 428 -19.79 -14.28 11.38
CA ALA A 428 -19.98 -13.01 12.08
C ALA A 428 -20.66 -11.92 11.20
N ASN A 429 -20.82 -12.18 9.88
CA ASN A 429 -21.37 -11.22 8.92
C ASN A 429 -22.36 -11.90 7.94
N PRO A 430 -23.44 -12.51 8.43
CA PRO A 430 -24.33 -13.35 7.63
C PRO A 430 -25.11 -12.60 6.53
N ASP A 431 -25.30 -11.27 6.69
CA ASP A 431 -26.12 -10.43 5.80
C ASP A 431 -25.31 -9.74 4.69
N ARG A 432 -24.20 -10.33 4.28
CA ARG A 432 -23.30 -9.70 3.33
C ARG A 432 -23.12 -10.52 2.04
#